data_0c32ba49e5e74ff5f40ab14d144a1014
#
_entry.id   0c32ba49e5e74ff5f40ab14d144a1014
#
_cell.length_a   1.000
_cell.length_b   1.000
_cell.length_c   1.000
_cell.angle_alpha   90.00
_cell.angle_beta   90.00
_cell.angle_gamma   90.00
#
_symmetry.space_group_name_H-M   'P 1'
#
loop_
_entity.id
_entity.type
_entity.pdbx_description
1 polymer ?
#
loop_
_entity_poly.entity_id
_entity_poly.type
_entity_poly.pdbx_seq_one_letter_code
_entity_poly.pdbx_strand_id
1 'polypeptide(L)'
;MGETKKDRIQLLVRRFFLFLTDTFLLNACVYLSLIMRFDVGIVSIEPQYISNYVENMLPYTIMSLIIFWLFRLYHSLWQYASIAEVYRIAEACIIVEVVHFLSNKIMGNMLPRSCYFNAAIYLIIAICASRFMYRMIRTVLNKYRNIKTSNNVMIIGAGEATNVIMREIQNSSYLANSNIACIIDDDRRKV
;
A
#
# COMPACT_ATOMS: atom_id res chain seq x y z
N MET A 1 3.07 3.42 27.10
CA MET A 1 1.73 3.77 26.60
C MET A 1 1.23 2.56 25.83
N GLY A 2 0.33 1.76 26.47
CA GLY A 2 -0.01 0.41 26.00
C GLY A 2 -0.89 0.45 24.75
N GLU A 3 -0.44 -0.19 23.68
CA GLU A 3 -1.30 -0.48 22.51
C GLU A 3 -2.53 -1.26 22.97
N THR A 4 -3.70 -0.73 22.70
CA THR A 4 -4.95 -1.40 23.05
C THR A 4 -5.10 -2.68 22.21
N LYS A 5 -5.72 -3.72 22.77
CA LYS A 5 -5.99 -5.01 22.07
C LYS A 5 -6.68 -4.79 20.72
N LYS A 6 -7.45 -3.72 20.59
CA LYS A 6 -8.14 -3.29 19.36
C LYS A 6 -7.17 -2.83 18.27
N ASP A 7 -6.10 -2.12 18.65
CA ASP A 7 -5.10 -1.63 17.69
C ASP A 7 -4.29 -2.78 17.10
N ARG A 8 -3.94 -3.79 17.91
CA ARG A 8 -3.26 -5.01 17.46
C ARG A 8 -4.10 -5.81 16.44
N ILE A 9 -5.40 -5.95 16.71
CA ILE A 9 -6.30 -6.67 15.78
C ILE A 9 -6.40 -5.93 14.46
N GLN A 10 -6.53 -4.60 14.48
CA GLN A 10 -6.58 -3.81 13.24
C GLN A 10 -5.29 -3.93 12.43
N LEU A 11 -4.14 -3.99 13.09
CA LEU A 11 -2.85 -4.20 12.44
C LEU A 11 -2.74 -5.57 11.78
N LEU A 12 -3.21 -6.62 12.45
CA LEU A 12 -3.20 -7.99 11.92
C LEU A 12 -4.13 -8.12 10.71
N VAL A 13 -5.35 -7.63 10.79
CA VAL A 13 -6.32 -7.64 9.69
C VAL A 13 -5.76 -6.91 8.47
N ARG A 14 -5.10 -5.78 8.68
CA ARG A 14 -4.47 -5.02 7.61
C ARG A 14 -3.32 -5.78 6.93
N ARG A 15 -2.43 -6.38 7.72
CA ARG A 15 -1.32 -7.18 7.19
C ARG A 15 -1.84 -8.36 6.38
N PHE A 16 -2.89 -9.01 6.88
CA PHE A 16 -3.54 -10.12 6.20
C PHE A 16 -4.15 -9.69 4.85
N PHE A 17 -4.83 -8.54 4.82
CA PHE A 17 -5.41 -8.02 3.57
C PHE A 17 -4.34 -7.67 2.54
N LEU A 18 -3.23 -7.06 2.97
CA LEU A 18 -2.10 -6.77 2.08
C LEU A 18 -1.42 -8.04 1.57
N PHE A 19 -1.26 -9.05 2.42
CA PHE A 19 -0.74 -10.35 2.03
C PHE A 19 -1.62 -11.01 0.96
N LEU A 20 -2.94 -10.93 1.10
CA LEU A 20 -3.88 -11.47 0.13
C LEU A 20 -3.80 -10.71 -1.22
N THR A 21 -3.76 -9.38 -1.18
CA THR A 21 -3.61 -8.55 -2.39
C THR A 21 -2.29 -8.79 -3.10
N ASP A 22 -1.19 -8.90 -2.36
CA ASP A 22 0.13 -9.17 -2.93
C ASP A 22 0.17 -10.57 -3.57
N THR A 23 -0.43 -11.58 -2.94
CA THR A 23 -0.56 -12.94 -3.50
C THR A 23 -1.30 -12.92 -4.85
N PHE A 24 -2.39 -12.17 -4.93
CA PHE A 24 -3.13 -12.02 -6.18
C PHE A 24 -2.31 -11.29 -7.25
N LEU A 25 -1.68 -10.17 -6.89
CA LEU A 25 -0.89 -9.35 -7.82
C LEU A 25 0.32 -10.10 -8.37
N LEU A 26 1.04 -10.86 -7.53
CA LEU A 26 2.17 -11.69 -7.94
C LEU A 26 1.77 -12.62 -9.11
N ASN A 27 0.70 -13.37 -8.94
CA ASN A 27 0.25 -14.32 -9.96
C ASN A 27 -0.37 -13.62 -11.18
N ALA A 28 -1.14 -12.56 -10.96
CA ALA A 28 -1.75 -11.77 -12.03
C ALA A 28 -0.69 -11.12 -12.94
N CYS A 29 0.41 -10.60 -12.40
CA CYS A 29 1.47 -9.97 -13.17
C CYS A 29 2.22 -10.97 -14.05
N VAL A 30 2.54 -12.17 -13.54
CA VAL A 30 3.17 -13.23 -14.34
C VAL A 30 2.23 -13.68 -15.46
N TYR A 31 0.95 -13.91 -15.14
CA TYR A 31 -0.04 -14.30 -16.14
C TYR A 31 -0.23 -13.21 -17.21
N LEU A 32 -0.31 -11.95 -16.80
CA LEU A 32 -0.39 -10.80 -17.72
C LEU A 32 0.84 -10.71 -18.62
N SER A 33 2.03 -11.00 -18.10
CA SER A 33 3.26 -11.00 -18.88
C SER A 33 3.28 -12.06 -19.97
N LEU A 34 2.65 -13.22 -19.71
CA LEU A 34 2.45 -14.27 -20.72
C LEU A 34 1.49 -13.81 -21.82
N ILE A 35 0.34 -13.24 -21.46
CA ILE A 35 -0.64 -12.71 -22.44
C ILE A 35 0.03 -11.67 -23.33
N MET A 36 0.72 -10.70 -22.76
CA MET A 36 1.39 -9.62 -23.51
C MET A 36 2.55 -10.10 -24.37
N ARG A 37 3.18 -11.22 -24.00
CA ARG A 37 4.27 -11.81 -24.81
C ARG A 37 3.78 -12.42 -26.09
N PHE A 38 2.63 -13.07 -26.06
CA PHE A 38 2.10 -13.81 -27.22
C PHE A 38 1.19 -12.97 -28.10
N ASP A 39 0.94 -11.70 -27.72
CA ASP A 39 0.14 -10.70 -28.48
C ASP A 39 -1.23 -11.23 -28.96
N VAL A 40 -1.74 -12.25 -28.27
CA VAL A 40 -2.94 -12.99 -28.68
C VAL A 40 -3.81 -13.20 -27.45
N GLY A 41 -5.14 -13.13 -27.64
CA GLY A 41 -6.09 -13.35 -26.55
C GLY A 41 -5.84 -14.68 -25.83
N ILE A 42 -6.42 -14.79 -24.64
CA ILE A 42 -6.24 -15.87 -23.64
C ILE A 42 -6.21 -17.30 -24.21
N VAL A 43 -6.77 -17.50 -25.40
CA VAL A 43 -6.97 -18.82 -26.03
C VAL A 43 -5.76 -19.32 -26.84
N SER A 44 -4.74 -18.51 -27.05
CA SER A 44 -3.66 -18.83 -28.01
C SER A 44 -2.28 -18.98 -27.37
N ILE A 45 -2.20 -19.01 -26.03
CA ILE A 45 -0.96 -19.31 -25.32
C ILE A 45 -0.70 -20.82 -25.45
N GLU A 46 0.51 -21.17 -25.87
CA GLU A 46 0.91 -22.57 -26.00
C GLU A 46 0.69 -23.33 -24.68
N PRO A 47 -0.03 -24.47 -24.69
CA PRO A 47 -0.45 -25.18 -23.48
C PRO A 47 0.70 -25.50 -22.51
N GLN A 48 1.90 -25.69 -23.05
CA GLN A 48 3.11 -25.96 -22.31
C GLN A 48 3.46 -24.82 -21.32
N TYR A 49 3.33 -23.55 -21.75
CA TYR A 49 3.63 -22.40 -20.87
C TYR A 49 2.59 -22.21 -19.78
N ILE A 50 1.34 -22.56 -20.06
CA ILE A 50 0.28 -22.53 -19.06
C ILE A 50 0.51 -23.61 -18.01
N SER A 51 0.88 -24.83 -18.44
CA SER A 51 1.22 -25.94 -17.52
C SER A 51 2.39 -25.54 -16.62
N ASN A 52 3.49 -25.05 -17.21
CA ASN A 52 4.66 -24.59 -16.49
C ASN A 52 4.33 -23.49 -15.46
N TYR A 53 3.46 -22.55 -15.86
CA TYR A 53 3.01 -21.48 -14.95
C TYR A 53 2.21 -22.05 -13.78
N VAL A 54 1.24 -22.94 -14.03
CA VAL A 54 0.40 -23.53 -12.99
C VAL A 54 1.20 -24.39 -12.01
N GLU A 55 2.14 -25.19 -12.50
CA GLU A 55 3.03 -26.00 -11.66
C GLU A 55 3.92 -25.17 -10.74
N ASN A 56 4.39 -24.02 -11.22
CA ASN A 56 5.27 -23.13 -10.48
C ASN A 56 4.54 -22.06 -9.67
N MET A 57 3.22 -21.93 -9.80
CA MET A 57 2.42 -20.89 -9.14
C MET A 57 2.59 -20.90 -7.60
N LEU A 58 2.47 -22.05 -6.98
CA LEU A 58 2.60 -22.20 -5.53
C LEU A 58 4.01 -21.90 -5.01
N PRO A 59 5.09 -22.57 -5.49
CA PRO A 59 6.43 -22.28 -5.03
C PRO A 59 6.87 -20.84 -5.31
N TYR A 60 6.49 -20.28 -6.46
CA TYR A 60 6.73 -18.88 -6.79
C TYR A 60 6.08 -17.93 -5.78
N THR A 61 4.81 -18.14 -5.46
CA THR A 61 4.07 -17.29 -4.53
C THR A 61 4.68 -17.34 -3.13
N ILE A 62 4.97 -18.53 -2.61
CA ILE A 62 5.55 -18.70 -1.27
C ILE A 62 6.91 -18.00 -1.19
N MET A 63 7.78 -18.24 -2.16
CA MET A 63 9.11 -17.64 -2.23
C MET A 63 9.04 -16.12 -2.31
N SER A 64 8.17 -15.59 -3.15
CA SER A 64 7.98 -14.14 -3.32
C SER A 64 7.50 -13.47 -2.04
N LEU A 65 6.56 -14.07 -1.32
CA LEU A 65 6.06 -13.56 -0.04
C LEU A 65 7.14 -13.59 1.05
N ILE A 66 8.02 -14.59 1.06
CA ILE A 66 9.19 -14.65 1.96
C ILE A 66 10.13 -13.49 1.65
N ILE A 67 10.43 -13.22 0.38
CA ILE A 67 11.27 -12.09 -0.04
C ILE A 67 10.62 -10.77 0.41
N PHE A 68 9.33 -10.55 0.17
CA PHE A 68 8.62 -9.36 0.61
C PHE A 68 8.64 -9.17 2.13
N TRP A 69 8.59 -10.26 2.88
CA TRP A 69 8.71 -10.22 4.33
C TRP A 69 10.13 -9.83 4.79
N LEU A 70 11.18 -10.38 4.14
CA LEU A 70 12.58 -10.03 4.40
C LEU A 70 12.85 -8.53 4.14
N PHE A 71 12.32 -8.00 3.05
CA PHE A 71 12.41 -6.57 2.69
C PHE A 71 11.53 -5.68 3.57
N ARG A 72 10.87 -6.26 4.60
CA ARG A 72 10.00 -5.54 5.56
C ARG A 72 8.89 -4.72 4.89
N LEU A 73 8.40 -5.14 3.72
CA LEU A 73 7.34 -4.45 2.99
C LEU A 73 6.02 -4.38 3.79
N TYR A 74 5.84 -5.28 4.77
CA TYR A 74 4.68 -5.30 5.65
C TYR A 74 4.84 -4.46 6.94
N HIS A 75 6.03 -3.87 7.18
CA HIS A 75 6.30 -3.03 8.35
C HIS A 75 6.23 -1.53 8.06
N SER A 76 6.54 -1.11 6.83
CA SER A 76 6.77 0.29 6.45
C SER A 76 5.51 1.13 6.18
N LEU A 77 4.35 0.76 6.69
CA LEU A 77 3.07 1.35 6.26
C LEU A 77 2.66 2.65 6.97
N TRP A 78 3.56 3.31 7.72
CA TRP A 78 3.05 4.11 8.83
C TRP A 78 2.83 5.59 8.61
N GLN A 79 3.47 6.36 7.76
CA GLN A 79 3.10 7.78 7.73
C GLN A 79 3.42 8.58 6.46
N TYR A 80 4.46 8.26 5.72
CA TYR A 80 4.83 9.04 4.53
C TYR A 80 5.19 8.15 3.36
N ALA A 81 4.66 8.48 2.16
CA ALA A 81 5.16 7.92 0.91
C ALA A 81 6.59 8.43 0.72
N SER A 82 7.57 7.64 1.12
CA SER A 82 8.97 7.99 0.92
C SER A 82 9.46 7.39 -0.39
N ILE A 83 10.26 8.14 -1.13
CA ILE A 83 10.99 7.65 -2.29
C ILE A 83 11.77 6.36 -1.94
N ALA A 84 12.31 6.28 -0.72
CA ALA A 84 12.98 5.08 -0.22
C ALA A 84 12.08 3.84 -0.16
N GLU A 85 10.77 3.99 0.00
CA GLU A 85 9.82 2.86 -0.02
C GLU A 85 9.66 2.32 -1.44
N VAL A 86 9.58 3.20 -2.43
CA VAL A 86 9.50 2.81 -3.85
C VAL A 86 10.76 2.03 -4.26
N TYR A 87 11.95 2.49 -3.84
CA TYR A 87 13.19 1.76 -4.09
C TYR A 87 13.19 0.36 -3.48
N ARG A 88 12.77 0.20 -2.22
CA ARG A 88 12.66 -1.12 -1.58
C ARG A 88 11.69 -2.05 -2.29
N ILE A 89 10.56 -1.50 -2.76
CA ILE A 89 9.60 -2.29 -3.56
C ILE A 89 10.24 -2.73 -4.86
N ALA A 90 10.91 -1.83 -5.57
CA ALA A 90 11.57 -2.14 -6.82
C ALA A 90 12.67 -3.20 -6.65
N GLU A 91 13.53 -3.06 -5.65
CA GLU A 91 14.56 -4.05 -5.31
C GLU A 91 13.95 -5.41 -4.99
N ALA A 92 12.92 -5.46 -4.15
CA ALA A 92 12.26 -6.71 -3.80
C ALA A 92 11.62 -7.39 -5.02
N CYS A 93 10.95 -6.64 -5.89
CA CYS A 93 10.32 -7.18 -7.10
C CYS A 93 11.37 -7.70 -8.11
N ILE A 94 12.48 -7.00 -8.27
CA ILE A 94 13.57 -7.45 -9.16
C ILE A 94 14.17 -8.76 -8.62
N ILE A 95 14.43 -8.84 -7.32
CA ILE A 95 14.97 -10.06 -6.69
C ILE A 95 14.00 -11.22 -6.83
N VAL A 96 12.69 -10.99 -6.65
CA VAL A 96 11.65 -12.00 -6.86
C VAL A 96 11.75 -12.60 -8.26
N GLU A 97 11.81 -11.76 -9.31
CA GLU A 97 11.84 -12.25 -10.68
C GLU A 97 13.19 -12.90 -11.07
N VAL A 98 14.30 -12.44 -10.50
CA VAL A 98 15.60 -13.09 -10.68
C VAL A 98 15.59 -14.49 -10.06
N VAL A 99 15.09 -14.63 -8.84
CA VAL A 99 15.00 -15.94 -8.15
C VAL A 99 13.98 -16.84 -8.85
N HIS A 100 12.87 -16.28 -9.35
CA HIS A 100 11.89 -17.00 -10.18
C HIS A 100 12.53 -17.57 -11.46
N PHE A 101 13.28 -16.74 -12.17
CA PHE A 101 14.02 -17.18 -13.36
C PHE A 101 15.01 -18.32 -13.06
N LEU A 102 15.79 -18.19 -11.97
CA LEU A 102 16.74 -19.21 -11.55
C LEU A 102 16.05 -20.53 -11.14
N SER A 103 14.95 -20.43 -10.40
CA SER A 103 14.14 -21.58 -9.97
C SER A 103 13.60 -22.34 -11.17
N ASN A 104 13.00 -21.64 -12.13
CA ASN A 104 12.45 -22.27 -13.35
C ASN A 104 13.53 -22.86 -14.23
N LYS A 105 14.73 -22.27 -14.25
CA LYS A 105 15.88 -22.84 -14.96
C LYS A 105 16.34 -24.17 -14.35
N ILE A 106 16.32 -24.29 -13.02
CA ILE A 106 16.71 -25.52 -12.32
C ILE A 106 15.63 -26.60 -12.50
N MET A 107 14.35 -26.22 -12.45
CA MET A 107 13.22 -27.16 -12.58
C MET A 107 12.94 -27.58 -14.03
N GLY A 108 13.54 -26.92 -15.03
CA GLY A 108 13.29 -27.17 -16.44
C GLY A 108 12.00 -26.57 -16.99
N ASN A 109 11.21 -25.86 -16.17
CA ASN A 109 9.92 -25.28 -16.52
C ASN A 109 10.06 -23.81 -16.97
N MET A 110 10.91 -23.56 -17.95
CA MET A 110 11.24 -22.19 -18.36
C MET A 110 10.09 -21.51 -19.10
N LEU A 111 9.80 -20.28 -18.68
CA LEU A 111 8.99 -19.32 -19.44
C LEU A 111 9.89 -18.52 -20.40
N PRO A 112 9.34 -17.87 -21.43
CA PRO A 112 10.11 -16.97 -22.28
C PRO A 112 10.82 -15.88 -21.48
N ARG A 113 12.08 -15.59 -21.78
CA ARG A 113 12.91 -14.64 -21.00
C ARG A 113 12.26 -13.25 -20.85
N SER A 114 11.56 -12.78 -21.89
CA SER A 114 10.84 -11.51 -21.86
C SER A 114 9.70 -11.49 -20.82
N CYS A 115 9.13 -12.64 -20.45
CA CYS A 115 8.05 -12.70 -19.47
C CYS A 115 8.54 -12.30 -18.07
N TYR A 116 9.73 -12.72 -17.66
CA TYR A 116 10.30 -12.35 -16.36
C TYR A 116 10.57 -10.85 -16.28
N PHE A 117 11.08 -10.25 -17.38
CA PHE A 117 11.33 -8.81 -17.42
C PHE A 117 10.03 -8.00 -17.37
N ASN A 118 9.04 -8.38 -18.18
CA ASN A 118 7.73 -7.73 -18.17
C ASN A 118 7.02 -7.92 -16.82
N ALA A 119 7.09 -9.13 -16.24
CA ALA A 119 6.51 -9.41 -14.93
C ALA A 119 7.12 -8.53 -13.84
N ALA A 120 8.45 -8.30 -13.85
CA ALA A 120 9.10 -7.39 -12.90
C ALA A 120 8.54 -5.97 -13.00
N ILE A 121 8.40 -5.42 -14.21
CA ILE A 121 7.85 -4.08 -14.44
C ILE A 121 6.40 -4.00 -13.96
N TYR A 122 5.56 -4.96 -14.36
CA TYR A 122 4.14 -4.99 -13.95
C TYR A 122 4.00 -5.13 -12.45
N LEU A 123 4.84 -5.96 -11.82
CA LEU A 123 4.82 -6.17 -10.38
C LEU A 123 5.20 -4.90 -9.61
N ILE A 124 6.25 -4.19 -10.03
CA ILE A 124 6.64 -2.91 -9.42
C ILE A 124 5.48 -1.91 -9.49
N ILE A 125 4.88 -1.74 -10.67
CA ILE A 125 3.77 -0.81 -10.86
C ILE A 125 2.56 -1.23 -10.02
N ALA A 126 2.18 -2.51 -10.04
CA ALA A 126 1.02 -3.03 -9.33
C ALA A 126 1.17 -2.92 -7.81
N ILE A 127 2.33 -3.28 -7.25
CA ILE A 127 2.60 -3.17 -5.81
C ILE A 127 2.64 -1.71 -5.37
N CYS A 128 3.31 -0.82 -6.11
CA CYS A 128 3.31 0.62 -5.82
C CYS A 128 1.88 1.18 -5.87
N ALA A 129 1.11 0.86 -6.91
CA ALA A 129 -0.27 1.32 -7.05
C ALA A 129 -1.16 0.81 -5.92
N SER A 130 -1.06 -0.47 -5.53
CA SER A 130 -1.84 -1.06 -4.43
C SER A 130 -1.54 -0.35 -3.10
N ARG A 131 -0.27 -0.06 -2.81
CA ARG A 131 0.15 0.65 -1.59
C ARG A 131 -0.37 2.08 -1.58
N PHE A 132 -0.24 2.80 -2.71
CA PHE A 132 -0.74 4.16 -2.85
C PHE A 132 -2.28 4.22 -2.72
N MET A 133 -2.99 3.34 -3.42
CA MET A 133 -4.45 3.24 -3.37
C MET A 133 -4.95 2.99 -1.94
N TYR A 134 -4.33 2.05 -1.24
CA TYR A 134 -4.67 1.76 0.15
C TYR A 134 -4.53 3.02 1.05
N ARG A 135 -3.44 3.78 0.88
CA ARG A 135 -3.21 5.02 1.65
C ARG A 135 -4.24 6.10 1.32
N MET A 136 -4.54 6.26 0.03
CA MET A 136 -5.52 7.24 -0.45
C MET A 136 -6.91 6.94 0.14
N ILE A 137 -7.38 5.69 0.05
CA ILE A 137 -8.65 5.25 0.61
C ILE A 137 -8.70 5.53 2.11
N ARG A 138 -7.64 5.17 2.83
CA ARG A 138 -7.58 5.41 4.29
C ARG A 138 -7.64 6.89 4.65
N THR A 139 -6.93 7.74 3.92
CA THR A 139 -6.95 9.20 4.15
C THR A 139 -8.34 9.77 3.93
N VAL A 140 -9.01 9.35 2.85
CA VAL A 140 -10.38 9.77 2.53
C VAL A 140 -11.35 9.27 3.61
N LEU A 141 -11.30 7.99 3.97
CA LEU A 141 -12.17 7.42 5.00
C LEU A 141 -11.96 8.08 6.38
N ASN A 142 -10.72 8.37 6.76
CA ASN A 142 -10.44 9.08 8.00
C ASN A 142 -11.00 10.51 7.96
N LYS A 143 -10.90 11.20 6.83
CA LYS A 143 -11.49 12.53 6.65
C LYS A 143 -13.01 12.49 6.81
N TYR A 144 -13.69 11.52 6.19
CA TYR A 144 -15.15 11.36 6.34
C TYR A 144 -15.56 10.96 7.77
N ARG A 145 -14.77 10.12 8.42
CA ARG A 145 -15.04 9.70 9.81
C ARG A 145 -14.83 10.85 10.80
N ASN A 146 -13.81 11.68 10.58
CA ASN A 146 -13.55 12.86 11.40
C ASN A 146 -14.66 13.90 11.27
N ILE A 147 -15.27 14.08 10.10
CA ILE A 147 -16.42 14.96 9.92
C ILE A 147 -17.63 14.51 10.77
N LYS A 148 -17.83 13.19 10.93
CA LYS A 148 -18.94 12.65 11.74
C LYS A 148 -18.73 12.69 13.26
N THR A 149 -17.49 12.77 13.73
CA THR A 149 -17.11 12.80 15.15
C THR A 149 -16.44 14.11 15.56
N SER A 150 -16.69 15.19 14.82
CA SER A 150 -16.11 16.49 15.09
C SER A 150 -16.62 17.04 16.43
N ASN A 151 -15.71 17.26 17.35
CA ASN A 151 -15.98 18.00 18.58
C ASN A 151 -15.99 19.49 18.25
N ASN A 152 -17.10 20.17 18.50
CA ASN A 152 -17.17 21.60 18.38
C ASN A 152 -16.42 22.25 19.54
N VAL A 153 -15.38 23.00 19.23
CA VAL A 153 -14.56 23.74 20.20
C VAL A 153 -14.90 25.22 20.11
N MET A 154 -15.12 25.83 21.23
CA MET A 154 -15.28 27.28 21.37
C MET A 154 -13.99 27.85 21.93
N ILE A 155 -13.45 28.89 21.30
CA ILE A 155 -12.26 29.61 21.76
C ILE A 155 -12.72 30.88 22.46
N ILE A 156 -12.23 31.09 23.69
CA ILE A 156 -12.51 32.29 24.47
C ILE A 156 -11.28 33.20 24.41
N GLY A 157 -11.46 34.42 23.88
CA GLY A 157 -10.42 35.41 23.63
C GLY A 157 -10.00 35.43 22.15
N ALA A 158 -10.07 36.61 21.52
CA ALA A 158 -9.67 36.84 20.12
C ALA A 158 -8.33 37.60 20.04
N GLY A 159 -7.37 37.20 20.86
CA GLY A 159 -6.02 37.77 20.89
C GLY A 159 -5.04 37.10 19.90
N GLU A 160 -3.80 37.55 19.89
CA GLU A 160 -2.75 36.95 19.05
C GLU A 160 -2.55 35.46 19.30
N ALA A 161 -2.70 35.03 20.56
CA ALA A 161 -2.62 33.62 20.94
C ALA A 161 -3.67 32.75 20.24
N THR A 162 -4.84 33.30 19.93
CA THR A 162 -5.90 32.58 19.22
C THR A 162 -5.49 32.19 17.82
N ASN A 163 -4.73 33.02 17.12
CA ASN A 163 -4.22 32.70 15.78
C ASN A 163 -3.23 31.52 15.82
N VAL A 164 -2.42 31.45 16.88
CA VAL A 164 -1.49 30.33 17.08
C VAL A 164 -2.26 29.04 17.38
N ILE A 165 -3.25 29.12 18.28
CA ILE A 165 -4.10 27.98 18.63
C ILE A 165 -4.90 27.48 17.44
N MET A 166 -5.46 28.37 16.61
CA MET A 166 -6.18 27.99 15.39
C MET A 166 -5.28 27.24 14.40
N ARG A 167 -4.05 27.73 14.20
CA ARG A 167 -3.08 27.05 13.35
C ARG A 167 -2.69 25.69 13.89
N GLU A 168 -2.51 25.59 15.20
CA GLU A 168 -2.18 24.32 15.86
C GLU A 168 -3.35 23.33 15.76
N ILE A 169 -4.59 23.75 15.95
CA ILE A 169 -5.78 22.90 15.77
C ILE A 169 -5.88 22.41 14.32
N GLN A 170 -5.58 23.25 13.33
CA GLN A 170 -5.64 22.89 11.91
C GLN A 170 -4.51 21.94 11.49
N ASN A 171 -3.33 22.09 12.06
CA ASN A 171 -2.13 21.33 11.67
C ASN A 171 -1.89 20.10 12.54
N SER A 172 -2.44 20.03 13.75
CA SER A 172 -2.25 18.94 14.68
C SER A 172 -3.09 17.73 14.30
N SER A 173 -2.44 16.59 14.10
CA SER A 173 -3.13 15.31 13.91
C SER A 173 -3.91 14.85 15.16
N TYR A 174 -3.56 15.34 16.35
CA TYR A 174 -4.22 15.04 17.61
C TYR A 174 -5.54 15.80 17.76
N LEU A 175 -5.61 17.04 17.26
CA LEU A 175 -6.79 17.91 17.29
C LEU A 175 -7.57 17.90 15.95
N ALA A 176 -7.23 17.00 15.04
CA ALA A 176 -7.87 16.88 13.72
C ALA A 176 -9.41 16.65 13.78
N ASN A 177 -9.93 16.24 14.94
CA ASN A 177 -11.35 16.04 15.19
C ASN A 177 -12.03 17.27 15.82
N SER A 178 -11.32 18.39 15.99
CA SER A 178 -11.84 19.60 16.59
C SER A 178 -12.24 20.62 15.53
N ASN A 179 -13.51 20.99 15.52
CA ASN A 179 -14.01 22.03 14.64
C ASN A 179 -14.24 23.31 15.46
N ILE A 180 -13.62 24.41 15.06
CA ILE A 180 -13.81 25.71 15.75
C ILE A 180 -15.20 26.21 15.38
N ALA A 181 -16.14 26.12 16.32
CA ALA A 181 -17.52 26.52 16.10
C ALA A 181 -17.70 28.05 16.25
N CYS A 182 -17.04 28.64 17.24
CA CYS A 182 -17.08 30.09 17.44
C CYS A 182 -15.88 30.56 18.28
N ILE A 183 -15.58 31.85 18.14
CA ILE A 183 -14.61 32.56 18.97
C ILE A 183 -15.40 33.68 19.69
N ILE A 184 -15.19 33.77 21.01
CA ILE A 184 -15.87 34.78 21.84
C ILE A 184 -14.80 35.66 22.49
N ASP A 185 -14.99 36.99 22.43
CA ASP A 185 -14.15 37.97 23.11
C ASP A 185 -15.05 39.00 23.82
N ASP A 186 -14.59 39.53 24.93
CA ASP A 186 -15.25 40.58 25.68
C ASP A 186 -15.00 41.99 25.06
N ASP A 187 -13.93 42.14 24.27
CA ASP A 187 -13.63 43.39 23.55
C ASP A 187 -14.38 43.43 22.21
N ARG A 188 -15.43 44.24 22.15
CA ARG A 188 -16.26 44.46 20.95
C ARG A 188 -15.48 44.95 19.70
N ARG A 189 -14.24 45.41 19.84
CA ARG A 189 -13.39 45.84 18.73
C ARG A 189 -12.68 44.69 18.03
N LYS A 190 -12.72 43.52 18.60
CA LYS A 190 -12.03 42.32 18.08
C LYS A 190 -12.97 41.27 17.47
N VAL A 191 -14.28 41.53 17.51
CA VAL A 191 -15.32 40.63 16.97
C VAL A 191 -15.88 41.18 15.66
#